data_db48a28b987acbbaf72ef29b26c50ae8
#
_entry.id   db48a28b987acbbaf72ef29b26c50ae8
#
_cell.length_a   1.000
_cell.length_b   1.000
_cell.length_c   1.000
_cell.angle_alpha   90.00
_cell.angle_beta   90.00
_cell.angle_gamma   90.00
#
_symmetry.space_group_name_H-M   'P 1'
#
loop_
_entity.id
_entity.type
_entity.pdbx_description
1 polymer ?
#
loop_
_entity_poly.entity_id
_entity_poly.type
_entity_poly.pdbx_seq_one_letter_code
_entity_poly.pdbx_strand_id
1 'polypeptide(L)'
;MASKKYCEYFDVNESYFPCIDESAINAGAPWETTYPHETFIDLLNSAEKMLGGTTNRSIWIHGAYGTGKSQCAYALKKILEVPNDELRAYWDRYEPLKKNKALLEKLIGHKEQGVLTAYRYASGSITSPQLLFLAVQESIRAALDAVPGSYKGENTLKESVIAWLTDSSHNAFVNSLLQKPEWVSEFSQSSADEIINSLRKRSDVSSLMESIFKMAEKEGITALSL
;
A
#
# COMPACT_ATOMS: atom_id res chain seq x y z
N MET A 1 52.34 12.61 13.31
CA MET A 1 51.02 13.24 13.00
C MET A 1 49.94 12.29 13.46
N ALA A 2 49.07 12.68 14.37
CA ALA A 2 47.94 11.84 14.76
C ALA A 2 47.00 11.69 13.57
N SER A 3 46.68 10.46 13.21
CA SER A 3 45.66 10.18 12.16
C SER A 3 44.30 10.64 12.66
N LYS A 4 43.71 11.61 11.99
CA LYS A 4 42.36 12.05 12.29
C LYS A 4 41.35 10.92 11.98
N LYS A 5 40.35 10.74 12.84
CA LYS A 5 39.29 9.76 12.63
C LYS A 5 38.31 10.28 11.56
N TYR A 6 37.62 9.40 10.87
CA TYR A 6 36.62 9.78 9.84
C TYR A 6 35.54 10.72 10.38
N CYS A 7 35.12 10.53 11.62
CA CYS A 7 34.13 11.42 12.30
C CYS A 7 34.61 12.86 12.50
N GLU A 8 35.89 13.19 12.29
CA GLU A 8 36.40 14.55 12.31
C GLU A 8 36.27 15.27 10.96
N TYR A 9 35.94 14.54 9.90
CA TYR A 9 35.79 15.06 8.54
C TYR A 9 34.35 14.96 8.02
N PHE A 10 33.57 14.03 8.55
CA PHE A 10 32.22 13.75 8.07
C PHE A 10 31.27 13.74 9.26
N ASP A 11 30.18 14.46 9.12
CA ASP A 11 29.04 14.40 10.02
C ASP A 11 27.94 13.54 9.43
N VAL A 12 27.18 12.87 10.30
CA VAL A 12 26.02 12.07 9.90
C VAL A 12 24.79 12.94 9.95
N ASN A 13 24.11 13.09 8.82
CA ASN A 13 22.82 13.74 8.80
C ASN A 13 21.78 12.86 9.54
N GLU A 14 21.47 13.19 10.79
CA GLU A 14 20.53 12.45 11.64
C GLU A 14 19.11 12.42 11.07
N SER A 15 18.77 13.35 10.19
CA SER A 15 17.49 13.37 9.48
C SER A 15 17.47 12.50 8.22
N TYR A 16 18.58 11.82 7.89
CA TYR A 16 18.64 10.92 6.75
C TYR A 16 18.07 9.53 7.10
N PHE A 17 17.05 9.14 6.37
CA PHE A 17 16.48 7.79 6.44
C PHE A 17 17.17 6.90 5.40
N PRO A 18 17.96 5.91 5.81
CA PRO A 18 18.73 5.05 4.89
C PRO A 18 17.83 4.13 4.05
N CYS A 19 16.62 3.85 4.51
CA CYS A 19 15.59 3.16 3.74
C CYS A 19 14.22 3.76 4.04
N ILE A 20 13.34 3.71 3.06
CA ILE A 20 11.92 4.05 3.25
C ILE A 20 11.15 2.75 3.45
N ASP A 21 10.90 2.44 4.69
CA ASP A 21 10.04 1.35 5.15
C ASP A 21 8.81 1.93 5.88
N GLU A 22 7.97 1.06 6.41
CA GLU A 22 6.75 1.48 7.12
C GLU A 22 7.08 2.34 8.35
N SER A 23 8.16 2.04 9.06
CA SER A 23 8.60 2.81 10.22
C SER A 23 9.03 4.23 9.84
N ALA A 24 9.83 4.36 8.77
CA ALA A 24 10.27 5.66 8.25
C ALA A 24 9.09 6.51 7.77
N ILE A 25 8.11 5.89 7.09
CA ILE A 25 6.91 6.56 6.62
C ILE A 25 6.07 7.06 7.79
N ASN A 26 5.86 6.23 8.82
CA ASN A 26 5.10 6.58 10.01
C ASN A 26 5.82 7.66 10.85
N ALA A 27 7.14 7.68 10.83
CA ALA A 27 7.97 8.71 11.47
C ALA A 27 8.00 10.03 10.68
N GLY A 28 7.37 10.10 9.50
CA GLY A 28 7.34 11.30 8.68
C GLY A 28 8.65 11.58 7.96
N ALA A 29 9.25 10.55 7.33
CA ALA A 29 10.49 10.71 6.56
C ALA A 29 10.42 11.92 5.59
N PRO A 30 11.47 12.75 5.50
CA PRO A 30 11.46 13.98 4.72
C PRO A 30 11.47 13.65 3.22
N TRP A 31 10.31 13.64 2.60
CA TRP A 31 10.12 13.33 1.18
C TRP A 31 10.76 14.36 0.24
N GLU A 32 10.79 15.62 0.66
CA GLU A 32 11.32 16.75 -0.09
C GLU A 32 12.85 16.70 -0.27
N THR A 33 13.54 15.79 0.43
CA THR A 33 14.96 15.51 0.21
C THR A 33 15.23 14.62 -0.98
N THR A 34 14.18 14.04 -1.57
CA THR A 34 14.29 13.18 -2.75
C THR A 34 14.76 14.01 -3.94
N TYR A 35 16.00 13.76 -4.39
CA TYR A 35 16.53 14.44 -5.57
C TYR A 35 15.83 13.94 -6.84
N PRO A 36 15.29 14.83 -7.68
CA PRO A 36 14.53 14.46 -8.87
C PRO A 36 15.47 14.16 -10.06
N HIS A 37 16.10 12.98 -10.04
CA HIS A 37 16.85 12.47 -11.19
C HIS A 37 15.90 12.12 -12.35
N GLU A 38 16.46 11.88 -13.53
CA GLU A 38 15.70 11.68 -14.77
C GLU A 38 14.62 10.61 -14.66
N THR A 39 14.96 9.43 -14.12
CA THR A 39 13.98 8.34 -13.94
C THR A 39 12.85 8.68 -12.98
N PHE A 40 13.07 9.57 -12.00
CA PHE A 40 11.99 10.05 -11.13
C PHE A 40 11.08 11.04 -11.88
N ILE A 41 11.63 11.90 -12.74
CA ILE A 41 10.84 12.77 -13.62
C ILE A 41 10.00 11.94 -14.59
N ASP A 42 10.55 10.85 -15.13
CA ASP A 42 9.81 9.91 -15.98
C ASP A 42 8.66 9.22 -15.21
N LEU A 43 8.88 8.88 -13.95
CA LEU A 43 7.84 8.37 -13.06
C LEU A 43 6.72 9.41 -12.87
N LEU A 44 7.06 10.68 -12.62
CA LEU A 44 6.08 11.76 -12.47
C LEU A 44 5.28 11.99 -13.76
N ASN A 45 5.92 11.96 -14.93
CA ASN A 45 5.25 12.06 -16.22
C ASN A 45 4.31 10.88 -16.46
N SER A 46 4.72 9.67 -16.06
CA SER A 46 3.91 8.47 -16.18
C SER A 46 2.69 8.52 -15.26
N ALA A 47 2.87 9.02 -14.05
CA ALA A 47 1.79 9.21 -13.08
C ALA A 47 0.79 10.28 -13.57
N GLU A 48 1.27 11.39 -14.12
CA GLU A 48 0.41 12.43 -14.71
C GLU A 48 -0.46 11.85 -15.84
N LYS A 49 0.14 11.11 -16.77
CA LYS A 49 -0.60 10.45 -17.87
C LYS A 49 -1.64 9.45 -17.36
N MET A 50 -1.29 8.69 -16.33
CA MET A 50 -2.20 7.74 -15.70
C MET A 50 -3.40 8.45 -15.05
N LEU A 51 -3.17 9.53 -14.31
CA LEU A 51 -4.23 10.35 -13.71
C LEU A 51 -5.09 11.02 -14.78
N GLY A 52 -4.51 11.43 -15.91
CA GLY A 52 -5.22 11.98 -17.06
C GLY A 52 -6.08 10.99 -17.85
N GLY A 53 -6.19 9.73 -17.38
CA GLY A 53 -7.08 8.73 -18.00
C GLY A 53 -6.58 8.16 -19.32
N THR A 54 -5.28 8.22 -19.60
CA THR A 54 -4.67 7.53 -20.76
C THR A 54 -4.69 6.01 -20.58
N THR A 55 -4.36 5.26 -21.63
CA THR A 55 -4.47 3.79 -21.67
C THR A 55 -3.65 3.03 -20.62
N ASN A 56 -2.61 3.65 -20.07
CA ASN A 56 -1.77 3.04 -19.04
C ASN A 56 -2.40 3.23 -17.66
N ARG A 57 -2.90 2.13 -17.08
CA ARG A 57 -3.54 2.11 -15.76
C ARG A 57 -2.64 1.60 -14.64
N SER A 58 -1.38 1.29 -14.92
CA SER A 58 -0.42 0.80 -13.95
C SER A 58 0.99 1.25 -14.28
N ILE A 59 1.79 1.47 -13.24
CA ILE A 59 3.21 1.80 -13.34
C ILE A 59 3.98 0.77 -12.52
N TRP A 60 4.98 0.14 -13.14
CA TRP A 60 5.88 -0.80 -12.47
C TRP A 60 7.24 -0.17 -12.28
N ILE A 61 7.66 -0.01 -11.02
CA ILE A 61 9.00 0.46 -10.66
C ILE A 61 9.85 -0.75 -10.30
N HIS A 62 10.80 -1.09 -11.15
CA HIS A 62 11.72 -2.20 -10.89
C HIS A 62 13.19 -1.74 -10.95
N GLY A 63 14.07 -2.50 -10.33
CA GLY A 63 15.50 -2.19 -10.29
C GLY A 63 16.20 -2.97 -9.16
N ALA A 64 17.51 -2.90 -9.09
CA ALA A 64 18.32 -3.54 -8.07
C ALA A 64 17.96 -3.04 -6.66
N TYR A 65 18.38 -3.78 -5.62
CA TYR A 65 18.26 -3.33 -4.25
C TYR A 65 19.08 -2.03 -4.04
N GLY A 66 18.55 -1.10 -3.24
CA GLY A 66 19.23 0.17 -2.94
C GLY A 66 19.10 1.26 -4.02
N THR A 67 18.36 1.05 -5.12
CA THR A 67 18.22 2.04 -6.20
C THR A 67 17.15 3.12 -5.95
N GLY A 68 16.64 3.27 -4.73
CA GLY A 68 15.70 4.34 -4.38
C GLY A 68 14.25 4.11 -4.80
N LYS A 69 13.83 2.90 -5.20
CA LYS A 69 12.46 2.61 -5.64
C LYS A 69 11.39 3.02 -4.62
N SER A 70 11.56 2.61 -3.36
CA SER A 70 10.65 2.94 -2.26
C SER A 70 10.63 4.45 -1.99
N GLN A 71 11.79 5.10 -2.09
CA GLN A 71 11.93 6.55 -1.96
C GLN A 71 11.12 7.28 -3.04
N CYS A 72 11.25 6.87 -4.30
CA CYS A 72 10.51 7.46 -5.41
C CYS A 72 8.99 7.24 -5.27
N ALA A 73 8.56 6.05 -4.88
CA ALA A 73 7.15 5.76 -4.65
C ALA A 73 6.57 6.60 -3.50
N TYR A 74 7.31 6.73 -2.40
CA TYR A 74 6.93 7.56 -1.27
C TYR A 74 6.88 9.05 -1.64
N ALA A 75 7.87 9.56 -2.35
CA ALA A 75 7.89 10.93 -2.84
C ALA A 75 6.72 11.21 -3.79
N LEU A 76 6.41 10.29 -4.71
CA LEU A 76 5.23 10.41 -5.58
C LEU A 76 3.92 10.48 -4.77
N LYS A 77 3.76 9.62 -3.77
CA LYS A 77 2.62 9.68 -2.84
C LYS A 77 2.51 11.07 -2.22
N LYS A 78 3.60 11.57 -1.65
CA LYS A 78 3.63 12.90 -1.00
C LYS A 78 3.33 14.04 -1.96
N ILE A 79 3.87 14.01 -3.17
CA ILE A 79 3.56 14.99 -4.23
C ILE A 79 2.06 15.08 -4.49
N LEU A 80 1.35 13.97 -4.42
CA LEU A 80 -0.10 13.93 -4.62
C LEU A 80 -0.90 14.37 -3.38
N GLU A 81 -0.32 14.33 -2.18
CA GLU A 81 -1.01 14.62 -0.91
C GLU A 81 -0.78 16.03 -0.38
N VAL A 82 0.46 16.52 -0.43
CA VAL A 82 0.85 17.79 0.19
C VAL A 82 0.12 18.99 -0.42
N PRO A 83 -0.06 20.09 0.32
CA PRO A 83 -0.61 21.33 -0.23
C PRO A 83 0.15 21.84 -1.45
N ASN A 84 -0.53 22.57 -2.34
CA ASN A 84 0.05 23.02 -3.59
C ASN A 84 1.22 24.01 -3.41
N ASP A 85 1.22 24.78 -2.33
CA ASP A 85 2.33 25.69 -1.97
C ASP A 85 3.59 24.93 -1.57
N GLU A 86 3.46 23.86 -0.79
CA GLU A 86 4.57 22.99 -0.42
C GLU A 86 5.12 22.25 -1.66
N LEU A 87 4.24 21.77 -2.53
CA LEU A 87 4.64 21.17 -3.80
C LEU A 87 5.41 22.14 -4.69
N ARG A 88 4.95 23.41 -4.78
CA ARG A 88 5.65 24.46 -5.53
C ARG A 88 7.03 24.74 -4.92
N ALA A 89 7.15 24.81 -3.59
CA ALA A 89 8.42 24.98 -2.91
C ALA A 89 9.41 23.84 -3.20
N TYR A 90 8.94 22.59 -3.23
CA TYR A 90 9.75 21.46 -3.67
C TYR A 90 10.21 21.58 -5.12
N TRP A 91 9.30 21.99 -6.03
CA TRP A 91 9.60 22.17 -7.45
C TRP A 91 10.66 23.25 -7.69
N ASP A 92 10.58 24.34 -6.93
CA ASP A 92 11.52 25.46 -7.02
C ASP A 92 12.88 25.18 -6.37
N ARG A 93 13.01 24.13 -5.60
CA ARG A 93 14.28 23.74 -4.98
C ARG A 93 15.25 23.11 -5.97
N TYR A 94 14.74 22.36 -6.95
CA TYR A 94 15.57 21.53 -7.83
C TYR A 94 15.51 21.96 -9.30
N GLU A 95 16.69 22.22 -9.88
CA GLU A 95 16.82 22.65 -11.28
C GLU A 95 16.16 21.69 -12.32
N PRO A 96 16.22 20.34 -12.16
CA PRO A 96 15.52 19.46 -13.08
C PRO A 96 13.99 19.67 -13.06
N LEU A 97 13.39 19.98 -11.93
CA LEU A 97 11.94 20.23 -11.79
C LEU A 97 11.56 21.61 -12.34
N LYS A 98 12.35 22.63 -12.09
CA LYS A 98 12.12 23.98 -12.63
C LYS A 98 11.94 24.00 -14.15
N LYS A 99 12.67 23.12 -14.85
CA LYS A 99 12.55 22.94 -16.31
C LYS A 99 11.23 22.28 -16.74
N ASN A 100 10.52 21.65 -15.81
CA ASN A 100 9.29 20.89 -16.03
C ASN A 100 8.06 21.55 -15.39
N LYS A 101 7.92 22.88 -15.50
CA LYS A 101 6.78 23.61 -14.92
C LYS A 101 5.41 23.17 -15.45
N ALA A 102 5.34 22.80 -16.72
CA ALA A 102 4.10 22.29 -17.31
C ALA A 102 3.62 20.98 -16.63
N LEU A 103 4.54 20.12 -16.20
CA LEU A 103 4.22 18.90 -15.43
C LEU A 103 3.67 19.25 -14.05
N LEU A 104 4.24 20.25 -13.37
CA LEU A 104 3.74 20.74 -12.08
C LEU A 104 2.27 21.18 -12.19
N GLU A 105 1.94 22.04 -13.15
CA GLU A 105 0.58 22.57 -13.29
C GLU A 105 -0.43 21.46 -13.62
N LYS A 106 -0.05 20.47 -14.41
CA LYS A 106 -0.89 19.31 -14.67
C LYS A 106 -1.14 18.46 -13.43
N LEU A 107 -0.09 18.19 -12.63
CA LEU A 107 -0.23 17.45 -11.37
C LEU A 107 -1.11 18.21 -10.38
N ILE A 108 -0.96 19.53 -10.28
CA ILE A 108 -1.84 20.39 -9.46
C ILE A 108 -3.29 20.29 -9.96
N GLY A 109 -3.52 20.36 -11.26
CA GLY A 109 -4.86 20.23 -11.84
C GLY A 109 -5.53 18.90 -11.51
N HIS A 110 -4.79 17.80 -11.53
CA HIS A 110 -5.32 16.50 -11.08
C HIS A 110 -5.64 16.48 -9.59
N LYS A 111 -4.78 17.04 -8.74
CA LYS A 111 -5.02 17.14 -7.29
C LYS A 111 -6.29 17.95 -6.98
N GLU A 112 -6.55 19.03 -7.69
CA GLU A 112 -7.74 19.86 -7.52
C GLU A 112 -9.03 19.15 -7.95
N GLN A 113 -8.95 18.16 -8.85
CA GLN A 113 -10.05 17.28 -9.21
C GLN A 113 -10.35 16.21 -8.14
N GLY A 114 -9.46 16.07 -7.15
CA GLY A 114 -9.57 15.13 -6.05
C GLY A 114 -8.83 13.82 -6.33
N VAL A 115 -7.64 13.68 -5.75
CA VAL A 115 -6.84 12.46 -5.78
C VAL A 115 -6.80 11.86 -4.38
N LEU A 116 -7.25 10.61 -4.25
CA LEU A 116 -7.08 9.83 -3.04
C LEU A 116 -5.91 8.86 -3.21
N THR A 117 -4.93 8.95 -2.33
CA THR A 117 -3.82 8.00 -2.31
C THR A 117 -4.08 6.89 -1.31
N ALA A 118 -3.97 5.64 -1.75
CA ALA A 118 -3.97 4.47 -0.89
C ALA A 118 -2.58 3.83 -0.94
N TYR A 119 -1.94 3.73 0.21
CA TYR A 119 -0.58 3.19 0.31
C TYR A 119 -0.57 1.91 1.11
N ARG A 120 0.18 0.90 0.63
CA ARG A 120 0.43 -0.33 1.36
C ARG A 120 1.89 -0.74 1.23
N TYR A 121 2.52 -0.96 2.38
CA TYR A 121 3.80 -1.64 2.44
C TYR A 121 3.53 -3.16 2.51
N ALA A 122 4.01 -3.91 1.53
CA ALA A 122 3.72 -5.33 1.40
C ALA A 122 5.01 -6.13 1.21
N SER A 123 5.75 -6.36 2.30
CA SER A 123 6.92 -7.23 2.28
C SER A 123 6.52 -8.67 2.58
N GLY A 124 6.43 -9.52 1.55
CA GLY A 124 6.29 -10.96 1.71
C GLY A 124 4.91 -11.47 2.15
N SER A 125 3.96 -10.61 2.48
CA SER A 125 2.62 -10.99 2.93
C SER A 125 1.64 -11.28 1.80
N ILE A 126 1.94 -10.84 0.57
CA ILE A 126 1.08 -11.04 -0.60
C ILE A 126 1.64 -12.20 -1.41
N THR A 127 1.06 -13.37 -1.24
CA THR A 127 1.52 -14.62 -1.88
C THR A 127 0.56 -15.15 -2.94
N SER A 128 -0.61 -14.52 -3.09
CA SER A 128 -1.62 -14.92 -4.08
C SER A 128 -2.35 -13.72 -4.67
N PRO A 129 -2.98 -13.85 -5.86
CA PRO A 129 -3.81 -12.78 -6.43
C PRO A 129 -4.95 -12.35 -5.52
N GLN A 130 -5.57 -13.27 -4.78
CA GLN A 130 -6.65 -12.99 -3.85
C GLN A 130 -6.18 -12.12 -2.69
N LEU A 131 -4.99 -12.40 -2.15
CA LEU A 131 -4.37 -11.57 -1.10
C LEU A 131 -3.98 -10.19 -1.63
N LEU A 132 -3.59 -10.09 -2.90
CA LEU A 132 -3.36 -8.78 -3.54
C LEU A 132 -4.66 -7.96 -3.60
N PHE A 133 -5.77 -8.56 -4.04
CA PHE A 133 -7.07 -7.88 -4.06
C PHE A 133 -7.50 -7.43 -2.66
N LEU A 134 -7.37 -8.31 -1.68
CA LEU A 134 -7.68 -7.96 -0.28
C LEU A 134 -6.83 -6.78 0.19
N ALA A 135 -5.51 -6.81 -0.05
CA ALA A 135 -4.60 -5.75 0.34
C ALA A 135 -4.94 -4.41 -0.33
N VAL A 136 -5.33 -4.42 -1.60
CA VAL A 136 -5.77 -3.23 -2.35
C VAL A 136 -7.06 -2.67 -1.73
N GLN A 137 -8.07 -3.52 -1.50
CA GLN A 137 -9.35 -3.08 -0.89
C GLN A 137 -9.16 -2.51 0.51
N GLU A 138 -8.38 -3.18 1.36
CA GLU A 138 -8.07 -2.69 2.71
C GLU A 138 -7.34 -1.33 2.67
N SER A 139 -6.42 -1.15 1.72
CA SER A 139 -5.69 0.11 1.58
C SER A 139 -6.60 1.25 1.11
N ILE A 140 -7.49 0.99 0.15
CA ILE A 140 -8.49 1.96 -0.31
C ILE A 140 -9.44 2.31 0.82
N ARG A 141 -9.91 1.31 1.57
CA ARG A 141 -10.82 1.54 2.71
C ARG A 141 -10.16 2.39 3.78
N ALA A 142 -8.92 2.07 4.16
CA ALA A 142 -8.15 2.86 5.14
C ALA A 142 -7.96 4.32 4.68
N ALA A 143 -7.69 4.53 3.40
CA ALA A 143 -7.57 5.87 2.83
C ALA A 143 -8.91 6.63 2.85
N LEU A 144 -10.02 5.96 2.50
CA LEU A 144 -11.36 6.55 2.56
C LEU A 144 -11.81 6.85 4.00
N ASP A 145 -11.48 5.98 4.96
CA ASP A 145 -11.80 6.18 6.37
C ASP A 145 -11.13 7.43 6.96
N ALA A 146 -9.98 7.82 6.40
CA ALA A 146 -9.27 9.03 6.78
C ALA A 146 -9.90 10.32 6.21
N VAL A 147 -10.79 10.22 5.22
CA VAL A 147 -11.45 11.38 4.59
C VAL A 147 -12.85 11.56 5.20
N PRO A 148 -13.12 12.67 5.92
CA PRO A 148 -14.45 12.93 6.48
C PRO A 148 -15.53 12.99 5.41
N GLY A 149 -16.66 12.28 5.64
CA GLY A 149 -17.79 12.27 4.73
C GLY A 149 -17.61 11.44 3.46
N SER A 150 -16.52 10.68 3.33
CA SER A 150 -16.33 9.79 2.20
C SER A 150 -17.32 8.62 2.24
N TYR A 151 -17.69 8.14 1.04
CA TYR A 151 -18.50 6.94 0.90
C TYR A 151 -17.72 5.72 1.38
N LYS A 152 -18.29 5.01 2.35
CA LYS A 152 -17.75 3.72 2.82
C LYS A 152 -18.52 2.61 2.13
N GLY A 153 -17.91 1.98 1.13
CA GLY A 153 -18.53 0.83 0.47
C GLY A 153 -18.89 -0.26 1.47
N GLU A 154 -20.09 -0.80 1.36
CA GLU A 154 -20.61 -1.82 2.28
C GLU A 154 -19.99 -3.21 2.01
N ASN A 155 -19.68 -3.51 0.75
CA ASN A 155 -19.16 -4.82 0.33
C ASN A 155 -17.65 -4.78 0.07
N THR A 156 -16.87 -5.14 1.08
CA THR A 156 -15.45 -5.46 0.89
C THR A 156 -15.29 -6.95 0.61
N LEU A 157 -14.12 -7.35 0.03
CA LEU A 157 -13.77 -8.75 -0.13
C LEU A 157 -13.91 -9.54 1.17
N LYS A 158 -13.49 -8.95 2.28
CA LYS A 158 -13.61 -9.53 3.61
C LYS A 158 -15.07 -9.77 4.01
N GLU A 159 -15.95 -8.82 3.76
CA GLU A 159 -17.38 -8.92 4.06
C GLU A 159 -18.07 -9.96 3.17
N SER A 160 -17.70 -10.03 1.89
CA SER A 160 -18.17 -11.07 0.97
C SER A 160 -17.76 -12.47 1.43
N VAL A 161 -16.50 -12.64 1.88
CA VAL A 161 -16.05 -13.92 2.44
C VAL A 161 -16.78 -14.26 3.74
N ILE A 162 -17.00 -13.29 4.62
CA ILE A 162 -17.79 -13.49 5.85
C ILE A 162 -19.22 -13.90 5.52
N ALA A 163 -19.86 -13.22 4.58
CA ALA A 163 -21.23 -13.56 4.14
C ALA A 163 -21.27 -14.98 3.56
N TRP A 164 -20.28 -15.36 2.76
CA TRP A 164 -20.19 -16.70 2.20
C TRP A 164 -19.97 -17.76 3.29
N LEU A 165 -19.10 -17.52 4.28
CA LEU A 165 -18.86 -18.44 5.40
C LEU A 165 -20.05 -18.58 6.34
N THR A 166 -20.92 -17.59 6.42
CA THR A 166 -22.14 -17.61 7.24
C THR A 166 -23.32 -18.29 6.55
N ASP A 167 -23.23 -18.55 5.26
CA ASP A 167 -24.28 -19.28 4.54
C ASP A 167 -24.28 -20.76 4.97
N SER A 168 -25.44 -21.24 5.41
CA SER A 168 -25.62 -22.63 5.90
C SER A 168 -25.29 -23.71 4.85
N SER A 169 -25.35 -23.37 3.56
CA SER A 169 -24.95 -24.27 2.48
C SER A 169 -23.45 -24.60 2.49
N HIS A 170 -22.63 -23.78 3.15
CA HIS A 170 -21.17 -23.94 3.25
C HIS A 170 -20.68 -24.54 4.57
N ASN A 171 -21.59 -25.01 5.43
CA ASN A 171 -21.23 -25.56 6.74
C ASN A 171 -20.20 -26.72 6.68
N ALA A 172 -20.26 -27.57 5.65
CA ALA A 172 -19.29 -28.64 5.46
C ALA A 172 -17.86 -28.10 5.27
N PHE A 173 -17.71 -27.06 4.46
CA PHE A 173 -16.44 -26.38 4.23
C PHE A 173 -15.93 -25.70 5.50
N VAL A 174 -16.78 -24.98 6.22
CA VAL A 174 -16.42 -24.33 7.48
C VAL A 174 -15.97 -25.33 8.51
N ASN A 175 -16.66 -26.48 8.65
CA ASN A 175 -16.25 -27.57 9.55
C ASN A 175 -14.89 -28.17 9.15
N SER A 176 -14.61 -28.29 7.87
CA SER A 176 -13.29 -28.75 7.37
C SER A 176 -12.18 -27.75 7.68
N LEU A 177 -12.45 -26.44 7.59
CA LEU A 177 -11.51 -25.41 8.03
C LEU A 177 -11.16 -25.54 9.52
N LEU A 178 -12.16 -25.75 10.38
CA LEU A 178 -12.00 -25.85 11.83
C LEU A 178 -11.13 -27.03 12.28
N GLN A 179 -10.96 -28.05 11.43
CA GLN A 179 -10.14 -29.23 11.73
C GLN A 179 -8.65 -29.02 11.42
N LYS A 180 -8.25 -27.90 10.83
CA LYS A 180 -6.84 -27.65 10.51
C LYS A 180 -6.01 -27.34 11.76
N PRO A 181 -4.80 -27.94 11.93
CA PRO A 181 -3.96 -27.74 13.11
C PRO A 181 -3.57 -26.27 13.36
N GLU A 182 -3.34 -25.50 12.31
CA GLU A 182 -3.00 -24.08 12.38
C GLU A 182 -4.13 -23.23 12.98
N TRP A 183 -5.38 -23.68 12.83
CA TRP A 183 -6.55 -23.01 13.38
C TRP A 183 -6.82 -23.43 14.82
N VAL A 184 -6.55 -24.69 15.15
CA VAL A 184 -6.69 -25.20 16.52
C VAL A 184 -5.71 -24.53 17.47
N SER A 185 -4.51 -24.13 16.99
CA SER A 185 -3.54 -23.40 17.80
C SER A 185 -3.92 -21.93 18.01
N GLU A 186 -4.62 -21.33 17.07
CA GLU A 186 -5.03 -19.91 17.12
C GLU A 186 -6.42 -19.72 17.78
N PHE A 187 -7.30 -20.72 17.64
CA PHE A 187 -8.66 -20.73 18.18
C PHE A 187 -8.86 -21.98 19.04
N SER A 188 -8.64 -21.88 20.32
CA SER A 188 -8.55 -23.04 21.24
C SER A 188 -9.84 -23.86 21.43
N GLN A 189 -10.99 -23.40 20.91
CA GLN A 189 -12.28 -24.15 20.85
C GLN A 189 -13.11 -23.61 19.69
N SER A 190 -12.65 -23.80 18.49
CA SER A 190 -13.10 -23.02 17.35
C SER A 190 -14.50 -23.38 16.88
N SER A 191 -15.41 -22.44 17.04
CA SER A 191 -16.67 -22.41 16.31
C SER A 191 -16.52 -21.57 15.04
N ALA A 192 -17.37 -21.80 14.03
CA ALA A 192 -17.45 -20.95 12.85
C ALA A 192 -17.60 -19.46 13.23
N ASP A 193 -18.32 -19.18 14.31
CA ASP A 193 -18.54 -17.84 14.84
C ASP A 193 -17.25 -17.17 15.31
N GLU A 194 -16.30 -17.91 15.87
CA GLU A 194 -15.01 -17.36 16.30
C GLU A 194 -14.13 -16.96 15.12
N ILE A 195 -14.11 -17.75 14.04
CA ILE A 195 -13.43 -17.42 12.80
C ILE A 195 -14.01 -16.14 12.21
N ILE A 196 -15.32 -16.07 12.08
CA ILE A 196 -16.05 -14.92 11.55
C ILE A 196 -15.80 -13.67 12.41
N ASN A 197 -15.85 -13.81 13.74
CA ASN A 197 -15.56 -12.72 14.66
C ASN A 197 -14.10 -12.25 14.58
N SER A 198 -13.16 -13.16 14.35
CA SER A 198 -11.76 -12.81 14.12
C SER A 198 -11.56 -12.08 12.81
N LEU A 199 -12.18 -12.53 11.72
CA LEU A 199 -12.19 -11.81 10.45
C LEU A 199 -12.78 -10.39 10.58
N ARG A 200 -13.81 -10.24 11.39
CA ARG A 200 -14.44 -8.92 11.63
C ARG A 200 -13.55 -7.97 12.43
N LYS A 201 -12.87 -8.48 13.46
CA LYS A 201 -12.15 -7.67 14.46
C LYS A 201 -10.73 -7.33 14.06
N ARG A 202 -10.04 -8.18 13.30
CA ARG A 202 -8.63 -8.01 12.95
C ARG A 202 -8.46 -7.12 11.73
N SER A 203 -7.51 -6.20 11.80
CA SER A 203 -7.05 -5.41 10.64
C SER A 203 -6.13 -6.24 9.73
N ASP A 204 -5.31 -7.13 10.30
CA ASP A 204 -4.47 -8.07 9.56
C ASP A 204 -5.06 -9.48 9.65
N VAL A 205 -5.69 -9.90 8.57
CA VAL A 205 -6.29 -11.22 8.40
C VAL A 205 -5.66 -12.00 7.24
N SER A 206 -4.51 -11.54 6.74
CA SER A 206 -3.89 -12.07 5.53
C SER A 206 -3.63 -13.58 5.61
N SER A 207 -3.06 -14.07 6.71
CA SER A 207 -2.79 -15.51 6.90
C SER A 207 -4.09 -16.32 6.97
N LEU A 208 -5.10 -15.78 7.61
CA LEU A 208 -6.43 -16.40 7.77
C LEU A 208 -7.12 -16.51 6.40
N MET A 209 -7.13 -15.44 5.64
CA MET A 209 -7.70 -15.40 4.29
C MET A 209 -6.93 -16.30 3.32
N GLU A 210 -5.61 -16.36 3.41
CA GLU A 210 -4.79 -17.26 2.60
C GLU A 210 -5.14 -18.74 2.86
N SER A 211 -5.35 -19.11 4.12
CA SER A 211 -5.77 -20.47 4.47
C SER A 211 -7.15 -20.80 3.92
N ILE A 212 -8.10 -19.86 4.00
CA ILE A 212 -9.46 -20.04 3.43
C ILE A 212 -9.36 -20.22 1.91
N PHE A 213 -8.61 -19.38 1.20
CA PHE A 213 -8.48 -19.46 -0.25
C PHE A 213 -7.80 -20.74 -0.72
N LYS A 214 -6.70 -21.16 -0.07
CA LYS A 214 -5.99 -22.40 -0.41
C LYS A 214 -6.89 -23.64 -0.21
N MET A 215 -7.74 -23.61 0.81
CA MET A 215 -8.64 -24.72 1.05
C MET A 215 -9.81 -24.71 0.06
N ALA A 216 -10.38 -23.55 -0.23
CA ALA A 216 -11.42 -23.42 -1.24
C ALA A 216 -10.94 -23.91 -2.62
N GLU A 217 -9.73 -23.55 -3.02
CA GLU A 217 -9.10 -24.01 -4.26
C GLU A 217 -8.93 -25.54 -4.27
N LYS A 218 -8.47 -26.13 -3.16
CA LYS A 218 -8.28 -27.58 -3.01
C LYS A 218 -9.60 -28.34 -3.14
N GLU A 219 -10.69 -27.77 -2.68
CA GLU A 219 -12.04 -28.37 -2.75
C GLU A 219 -12.78 -27.99 -4.05
N GLY A 220 -12.12 -27.32 -4.99
CA GLY A 220 -12.70 -26.92 -6.26
C GLY A 220 -13.81 -25.87 -6.14
N ILE A 221 -13.82 -25.12 -5.03
CA ILE A 221 -14.79 -24.07 -4.77
C ILE A 221 -14.36 -22.83 -5.54
N THR A 222 -14.89 -22.66 -6.73
CA THR A 222 -14.69 -21.45 -7.56
C THR A 222 -15.58 -20.28 -7.13
N ALA A 223 -16.53 -20.51 -6.23
CA ALA A 223 -17.52 -19.52 -5.79
C ALA A 223 -16.99 -18.47 -4.80
N LEU A 224 -15.74 -18.58 -4.33
CA LEU A 224 -14.99 -17.44 -3.82
C LEU A 224 -14.48 -16.55 -4.97
N SER A 225 -15.00 -16.73 -6.20
CA SER A 225 -14.88 -15.78 -7.28
C SER A 225 -15.68 -14.54 -6.91
N LEU A 226 -14.97 -13.61 -6.36
CA LEU A 226 -15.40 -12.29 -5.93
C LEU A 226 -15.38 -11.34 -7.11
#